data_75d8531e95b7d39e3eacb909b62d855e
#
_entry.id   75d8531e95b7d39e3eacb909b62d855e
#
_cell.length_a   1.000
_cell.length_b   1.000
_cell.length_c   1.000
_cell.angle_alpha   90.00
_cell.angle_beta   90.00
_cell.angle_gamma   90.00
#
_symmetry.space_group_name_H-M   'P 1'
#
loop_
_entity.id
_entity.type
_entity.pdbx_description
1 polymer ?
#
loop_
_entity_poly.entity_id
_entity_poly.type
_entity_poly.pdbx_seq_one_letter_code
_entity_poly.pdbx_strand_id
1 'polypeptide(L)'
;MATTKEIRHFARAAKIYAALPDDWRMLLEHKMFEPAFYSTVISDWGSSILAAQELGPKAKCLVDLGHHAPNVNIEQIVARLIHVGKLAGFHFNASK
;
A
#
# COMPACT_ATOMS: atom_id res chain seq x y z
N MET A 1 10.06 12.65 5.96
CA MET A 1 9.91 13.53 4.78
C MET A 1 9.78 12.67 3.52
N ALA A 2 8.82 12.96 2.68
CA ALA A 2 8.63 12.23 1.43
C ALA A 2 9.69 12.62 0.40
N THR A 3 10.15 11.66 -0.39
CA THR A 3 11.09 11.91 -1.48
C THR A 3 10.36 12.51 -2.68
N THR A 4 11.12 13.14 -3.59
CA THR A 4 10.57 13.65 -4.85
C THR A 4 9.87 12.55 -5.64
N LYS A 5 10.43 11.35 -5.65
CA LYS A 5 9.85 10.20 -6.32
C LYS A 5 8.50 9.81 -5.73
N GLU A 6 8.40 9.77 -4.40
CA GLU A 6 7.14 9.46 -3.71
C GLU A 6 6.07 10.49 -4.01
N ILE A 7 6.43 11.79 -4.01
CA ILE A 7 5.50 12.87 -4.33
C ILE A 7 4.95 12.72 -5.76
N ARG A 8 5.81 12.42 -6.73
CA ARG A 8 5.38 12.22 -8.12
C ARG A 8 4.44 11.01 -8.25
N HIS A 9 4.77 9.92 -7.59
CA HIS A 9 3.93 8.72 -7.63
C HIS A 9 2.57 8.97 -6.98
N PHE A 10 2.56 9.68 -5.87
CA PHE A 10 1.30 10.05 -5.22
C PHE A 10 0.45 10.92 -6.14
N ALA A 11 1.05 11.90 -6.82
CA ALA A 11 0.33 12.77 -7.74
C ALA A 11 -0.29 11.98 -8.90
N ARG A 12 0.42 10.98 -9.43
CA ARG A 12 -0.13 10.10 -10.47
C ARG A 12 -1.27 9.23 -9.94
N ALA A 13 -1.09 8.66 -8.75
CA ALA A 13 -2.13 7.87 -8.11
C ALA A 13 -3.38 8.69 -7.85
N ALA A 14 -3.23 9.94 -7.43
CA ALA A 14 -4.36 10.84 -7.21
C ALA A 14 -5.14 11.12 -8.50
N LYS A 15 -4.46 11.27 -9.63
CA LYS A 15 -5.12 11.45 -10.92
C LYS A 15 -5.92 10.22 -11.33
N ILE A 16 -5.34 9.04 -11.16
CA ILE A 16 -6.02 7.78 -11.44
C ILE A 16 -7.22 7.62 -10.52
N TYR A 17 -7.04 7.89 -9.23
CA TYR A 17 -8.11 7.79 -8.24
C TYR A 17 -9.29 8.69 -8.61
N ALA A 18 -9.03 9.93 -9.01
CA ALA A 18 -10.09 10.88 -9.37
C ALA A 18 -10.88 10.44 -10.60
N ALA A 19 -10.27 9.62 -11.47
CA ALA A 19 -10.92 9.12 -12.69
C ALA A 19 -11.67 7.80 -12.47
N LEU A 20 -11.59 7.19 -11.28
CA LEU A 20 -12.27 5.91 -11.04
C LEU A 20 -13.78 6.07 -11.03
N PRO A 21 -14.50 5.12 -11.64
CA PRO A 21 -15.95 5.02 -11.44
C PRO A 21 -16.30 4.83 -9.96
N ASP A 22 -17.51 5.21 -9.55
CA ASP A 22 -17.91 5.22 -8.14
C ASP A 22 -17.87 3.84 -7.47
N ASP A 23 -18.09 2.79 -8.25
CA ASP A 23 -18.10 1.41 -7.73
C ASP A 23 -16.74 0.71 -7.80
N TRP A 24 -15.70 1.42 -8.23
CA TRP A 24 -14.36 0.87 -8.28
C TRP A 24 -13.58 1.22 -7.01
N ARG A 25 -12.58 0.39 -6.72
CA ARG A 25 -11.65 0.62 -5.60
C ARG A 25 -10.23 0.62 -6.12
N MET A 26 -9.40 1.46 -5.51
CA MET A 26 -7.95 1.46 -5.77
C MET A 26 -7.27 0.71 -4.64
N LEU A 27 -6.53 -0.34 -4.99
CA LEU A 27 -5.80 -1.14 -4.01
C LEU A 27 -4.32 -0.80 -4.07
N LEU A 28 -3.74 -0.43 -2.93
CA LEU A 28 -2.32 -0.12 -2.81
C LEU A 28 -1.62 -1.32 -2.18
N GLU A 29 -0.69 -1.89 -2.91
CA GLU A 29 0.11 -3.01 -2.42
C GLU A 29 1.52 -2.52 -2.11
N HIS A 30 1.92 -2.64 -0.84
CA HIS A 30 3.29 -2.30 -0.45
C HIS A 30 4.20 -3.52 -0.64
N LYS A 31 5.47 -3.21 -0.88
CA LYS A 31 6.51 -4.23 -1.00
C LYS A 31 7.79 -3.67 -0.42
N MET A 32 8.44 -4.41 0.48
CA MET A 32 9.70 -3.95 1.07
C MET A 32 10.75 -3.74 -0.01
N PHE A 33 11.61 -2.75 0.22
CA PHE A 33 12.72 -2.47 -0.67
C PHE A 33 13.66 -3.66 -0.73
N GLU A 34 14.09 -4.01 -1.95
CA GLU A 34 15.10 -5.03 -2.17
C GLU A 34 15.94 -4.67 -3.38
N PRO A 35 17.23 -5.06 -3.42
CA PRO A 35 18.06 -4.80 -4.59
C PRO A 35 17.56 -5.63 -5.77
N ALA A 36 17.00 -4.94 -6.77
CA ALA A 36 16.40 -5.56 -7.95
C ALA A 36 16.47 -4.59 -9.12
N PHE A 37 15.92 -5.02 -10.26
CA PHE A 37 15.89 -4.18 -11.46
C PHE A 37 14.77 -3.16 -11.44
N TYR A 38 13.96 -3.13 -10.41
CA TYR A 38 12.86 -2.18 -10.26
C TYR A 38 13.02 -1.36 -8.98
N SER A 39 12.31 -0.25 -8.90
CA SER A 39 12.27 0.58 -7.71
C SER A 39 10.97 0.38 -6.95
N THR A 40 11.07 0.26 -5.64
CA THR A 40 9.91 0.23 -4.76
C THR A 40 9.63 1.62 -4.22
N VAL A 41 8.40 2.12 -4.38
CA VAL A 41 7.99 3.43 -3.89
C VAL A 41 7.26 3.30 -2.55
N ILE A 42 6.28 2.41 -2.48
CA ILE A 42 5.58 2.10 -1.24
C ILE A 42 6.22 0.86 -0.65
N SER A 43 7.16 1.07 0.29
CA SER A 43 8.01 -0.01 0.79
C SER A 43 7.50 -0.66 2.07
N ASP A 44 6.48 -0.10 2.72
CA ASP A 44 5.94 -0.64 3.96
C ASP A 44 4.45 -0.34 4.09
N TRP A 45 3.82 -1.05 5.04
CA TRP A 45 2.38 -0.92 5.27
C TRP A 45 1.99 0.45 5.81
N GLY A 46 2.87 1.10 6.58
CA GLY A 46 2.60 2.44 7.11
C GLY A 46 2.49 3.48 6.00
N SER A 47 3.41 3.45 5.04
CA SER A 47 3.35 4.31 3.87
C SER A 47 2.11 4.03 3.03
N SER A 48 1.75 2.77 2.89
CA SER A 48 0.55 2.35 2.15
C SER A 48 -0.72 2.89 2.80
N ILE A 49 -0.85 2.77 4.12
CA ILE A 49 -2.04 3.24 4.84
C ILE A 49 -2.17 4.76 4.78
N LEU A 50 -1.05 5.49 4.91
CA LEU A 50 -1.07 6.94 4.81
C LEU A 50 -1.50 7.39 3.42
N ALA A 51 -0.98 6.77 2.38
CA ALA A 51 -1.38 7.07 1.01
C ALA A 51 -2.87 6.77 0.78
N ALA A 52 -3.37 5.63 1.28
CA ALA A 52 -4.77 5.26 1.14
C ALA A 52 -5.69 6.24 1.87
N GLN A 53 -5.30 6.70 3.05
CA GLN A 53 -6.09 7.68 3.80
C GLN A 53 -6.13 9.03 3.08
N GLU A 54 -5.02 9.46 2.52
CA GLU A 54 -4.95 10.74 1.82
C GLU A 54 -5.68 10.72 0.49
N LEU A 55 -5.67 9.60 -0.23
CA LEU A 55 -6.39 9.47 -1.50
C LEU A 55 -7.91 9.53 -1.31
N GLY A 56 -8.44 8.82 -0.34
CA GLY A 56 -9.87 8.88 -0.04
C GLY A 56 -10.51 7.52 0.21
N PRO A 57 -11.86 7.48 0.33
CA PRO A 57 -12.56 6.27 0.79
C PRO A 57 -12.49 5.08 -0.19
N LYS A 58 -12.24 5.31 -1.47
CA LYS A 58 -12.11 4.20 -2.43
C LYS A 58 -10.72 3.60 -2.47
N ALA A 59 -9.72 4.21 -1.80
CA ALA A 59 -8.37 3.68 -1.74
C ALA A 59 -8.21 2.82 -0.48
N LYS A 60 -7.70 1.61 -0.67
CA LYS A 60 -7.47 0.65 0.42
C LYS A 60 -6.14 -0.07 0.21
N CYS A 61 -5.73 -0.84 1.21
CA CYS A 61 -4.46 -1.55 1.18
C CYS A 61 -4.67 -3.01 0.87
N LEU A 62 -3.83 -3.55 0.00
CA LEU A 62 -3.70 -4.97 -0.26
C LEU A 62 -2.43 -5.46 0.44
N VAL A 63 -2.56 -6.49 1.25
CA VAL A 63 -1.45 -7.04 2.03
C VAL A 63 -0.94 -8.30 1.36
N ASP A 64 0.30 -8.27 0.89
CA ASP A 64 0.99 -9.45 0.38
C ASP A 64 1.83 -10.03 1.52
N LEU A 65 1.54 -11.26 1.91
CA LEU A 65 2.16 -11.89 3.06
C LEU A 65 3.66 -12.13 2.88
N GLY A 66 4.16 -12.08 1.65
CA GLY A 66 5.59 -12.19 1.36
C GLY A 66 6.33 -10.86 1.27
N HIS A 67 5.63 -9.71 1.37
CA HIS A 67 6.20 -8.39 1.15
C HIS A 67 6.55 -7.66 2.45
N HIS A 68 6.96 -8.39 3.48
CA HIS A 68 7.29 -7.81 4.78
C HIS A 68 8.70 -8.18 5.19
N ALA A 69 9.32 -7.32 6.00
CA ALA A 69 10.61 -7.64 6.59
C ALA A 69 10.49 -8.86 7.52
N PRO A 70 11.56 -9.65 7.69
CA PRO A 70 11.48 -10.93 8.41
C PRO A 70 10.96 -10.84 9.84
N ASN A 71 11.13 -9.71 10.53
CA ASN A 71 10.72 -9.54 11.91
C ASN A 71 9.44 -8.72 12.08
N VAL A 72 8.68 -8.53 11.00
CA VAL A 72 7.44 -7.75 11.06
C VAL A 72 6.29 -8.62 11.59
N ASN A 73 5.50 -8.05 12.50
CA ASN A 73 4.31 -8.71 13.02
C ASN A 73 3.11 -8.47 12.08
N ILE A 74 2.85 -9.44 11.22
CA ILE A 74 1.78 -9.33 10.21
C ILE A 74 0.40 -9.25 10.86
N GLU A 75 0.18 -9.97 11.97
CA GLU A 75 -1.09 -9.93 12.67
C GLU A 75 -1.43 -8.52 13.16
N GLN A 76 -0.45 -7.80 13.67
CA GLN A 76 -0.63 -6.42 14.11
C GLN A 76 -0.95 -5.51 12.94
N ILE A 77 -0.29 -5.68 11.81
CA ILE A 77 -0.55 -4.90 10.60
C ILE A 77 -2.00 -5.08 10.15
N VAL A 78 -2.45 -6.32 10.06
CA VAL A 78 -3.81 -6.65 9.65
C VAL A 78 -4.82 -6.05 10.61
N ALA A 79 -4.57 -6.18 11.92
CA ALA A 79 -5.47 -5.63 12.93
C ALA A 79 -5.60 -4.10 12.80
N ARG A 80 -4.49 -3.41 12.57
CA ARG A 80 -4.51 -1.95 12.38
C ARG A 80 -5.24 -1.52 11.12
N LEU A 81 -5.02 -2.24 10.02
CA LEU A 81 -5.70 -1.95 8.77
C LEU A 81 -7.21 -2.16 8.87
N ILE A 82 -7.64 -3.20 9.58
CA ILE A 82 -9.06 -3.43 9.85
C ILE A 82 -9.62 -2.29 10.70
N HIS A 83 -8.90 -1.91 11.74
CA HIS A 83 -9.34 -0.86 12.68
C HIS A 83 -9.64 0.46 11.97
N VAL A 84 -8.82 0.85 11.00
CA VAL A 84 -9.02 2.09 10.26
C VAL A 84 -9.83 1.91 8.98
N GLY A 85 -10.33 0.71 8.71
CA GLY A 85 -11.18 0.44 7.55
C GLY A 85 -10.45 0.45 6.22
N LYS A 86 -9.16 0.17 6.21
CA LYS A 86 -8.33 0.25 5.00
C LYS A 86 -7.83 -1.09 4.48
N LEU A 87 -8.24 -2.20 5.07
CA LEU A 87 -7.88 -3.52 4.53
C LEU A 87 -8.85 -3.92 3.44
N ALA A 88 -8.33 -4.22 2.24
CA ALA A 88 -9.14 -4.68 1.12
C ALA A 88 -9.00 -6.18 0.85
N GLY A 89 -7.83 -6.75 1.10
CA GLY A 89 -7.60 -8.16 0.82
C GLY A 89 -6.15 -8.55 0.98
N PHE A 90 -5.85 -9.76 0.55
CA PHE A 90 -4.53 -10.36 0.70
C PHE A 90 -4.01 -10.94 -0.61
N HIS A 91 -2.69 -10.92 -0.75
CA HIS A 91 -1.96 -11.74 -1.69
C HIS A 91 -1.25 -12.83 -0.89
N PHE A 92 -1.53 -14.08 -1.16
CA PHE A 92 -0.89 -15.19 -0.46
C PHE A 92 0.38 -15.56 -1.19
N ASN A 93 1.51 -15.12 -0.64
CA ASN A 93 2.81 -15.31 -1.25
C ASN A 93 3.82 -15.69 -0.17
N ALA A 94 4.72 -16.61 -0.49
CA ALA A 94 5.74 -17.02 0.46
C ALA A 94 6.91 -16.05 0.39
N SER A 95 7.37 -15.61 1.58
CA SER A 95 8.58 -14.83 1.70
C SER A 95 9.80 -15.73 1.53
N LYS A 96 10.77 -15.28 0.79
CA LYS A 96 12.01 -16.00 0.61
C LYS A 96 13.21 -15.15 0.98
#